data_d72474f51a4345d4c0395fce6ab279fc
#
_entry.id   d72474f51a4345d4c0395fce6ab279fc
#
_cell.length_a   1.000
_cell.length_b   1.000
_cell.length_c   1.000
_cell.angle_alpha   90.00
_cell.angle_beta   90.00
_cell.angle_gamma   90.00
#
_symmetry.space_group_name_H-M   'P 1'
#
loop_
_entity.id
_entity.type
_entity.pdbx_description
1 polymer ?
#
loop_
_entity_poly.entity_id
_entity_poly.type
_entity_poly.pdbx_seq_one_letter_code
_entity_poly.pdbx_strand_id
1 'polypeptide(L)'
;MQLPFGPNPTVDKKRDTCEPMSFGVFVQPGQVLSNDSQLKLRELFEFIDTSRMALSDIRKDLSFLPSTSGDSCSLQNIPARLGHFCTEADNWGFEALYQVGLRLQMALLNCSGRFHEDVLWNMLNRALAMLSTLLGQCESDFRQRLAIADMIDSLDHLSRN
;
A
#
# COMPACT_ATOMS: atom_id res chain seq x y z
N MET A 1 4.00 -69.36 18.94
CA MET A 1 3.23 -68.36 19.73
C MET A 1 3.31 -67.05 19.01
N GLN A 2 2.27 -66.67 18.29
CA GLN A 2 2.16 -65.39 17.57
C GLN A 2 1.30 -64.48 18.41
N LEU A 3 1.84 -63.26 18.72
CA LEU A 3 1.07 -62.17 19.31
C LEU A 3 0.52 -61.31 18.20
N PRO A 4 -0.75 -60.90 18.21
CA PRO A 4 -1.35 -60.04 17.19
C PRO A 4 -1.05 -58.58 17.46
N PHE A 5 -0.51 -57.92 16.45
CA PHE A 5 -0.40 -56.47 16.40
C PHE A 5 -1.80 -55.84 16.31
N GLY A 6 -2.16 -55.04 17.32
CA GLY A 6 -3.35 -54.21 17.28
C GLY A 6 -3.14 -52.96 16.37
N PRO A 7 -4.20 -52.44 15.76
CA PRO A 7 -4.13 -51.30 14.87
C PRO A 7 -3.91 -50.00 15.67
N ASN A 8 -2.94 -49.21 15.20
CA ASN A 8 -2.70 -47.84 15.65
C ASN A 8 -3.92 -46.92 15.40
N PRO A 9 -4.34 -46.12 16.37
CA PRO A 9 -5.31 -45.07 16.12
C PRO A 9 -4.66 -43.96 15.30
N THR A 10 -5.16 -43.77 14.10
CA THR A 10 -4.91 -42.59 13.26
C THR A 10 -5.40 -41.35 14.00
N VAL A 11 -4.46 -40.55 14.48
CA VAL A 11 -4.74 -39.21 14.98
C VAL A 11 -5.04 -38.32 13.78
N ASP A 12 -6.34 -38.10 13.56
CA ASP A 12 -6.85 -37.08 12.65
C ASP A 12 -6.39 -35.69 13.17
N LYS A 13 -5.28 -35.22 12.62
CA LYS A 13 -4.86 -33.83 12.76
C LYS A 13 -5.74 -32.96 11.87
N LYS A 14 -6.93 -32.59 12.36
CA LYS A 14 -7.66 -31.44 11.82
C LYS A 14 -6.72 -30.24 11.87
N ARG A 15 -6.14 -29.91 10.75
CA ARG A 15 -5.56 -28.60 10.51
C ARG A 15 -6.74 -27.64 10.43
N ASP A 16 -6.95 -26.89 11.50
CA ASP A 16 -7.69 -25.63 11.44
C ASP A 16 -6.85 -24.65 10.61
N THR A 17 -7.01 -24.76 9.29
CA THR A 17 -6.67 -23.70 8.37
C THR A 17 -7.73 -22.63 8.59
N CYS A 18 -7.43 -21.65 9.46
CA CYS A 18 -8.09 -20.35 9.40
C CYS A 18 -7.78 -19.76 8.04
N GLU A 19 -8.60 -20.05 7.05
CA GLU A 19 -8.65 -19.25 5.84
C GLU A 19 -9.03 -17.83 6.30
N PRO A 20 -8.25 -16.78 5.92
CA PRO A 20 -8.70 -15.43 6.11
C PRO A 20 -9.99 -15.28 5.32
N MET A 21 -11.11 -15.11 6.03
CA MET A 21 -12.38 -14.78 5.41
C MET A 21 -12.18 -13.51 4.64
N SER A 22 -12.00 -13.64 3.33
CA SER A 22 -12.07 -12.55 2.38
C SER A 22 -13.53 -12.11 2.33
N PHE A 23 -13.92 -11.25 3.28
CA PHE A 23 -15.18 -10.54 3.21
C PHE A 23 -15.06 -9.53 2.06
N GLY A 24 -15.38 -9.99 0.86
CA GLY A 24 -15.65 -9.11 -0.25
C GLY A 24 -16.95 -8.35 0.04
N VAL A 25 -16.87 -7.29 0.82
CA VAL A 25 -17.97 -6.35 0.97
C VAL A 25 -18.06 -5.59 -0.34
N PHE A 26 -18.96 -6.03 -1.21
CA PHE A 26 -19.36 -5.27 -2.39
C PHE A 26 -20.09 -4.03 -1.91
N VAL A 27 -19.41 -2.87 -1.99
CA VAL A 27 -20.09 -1.58 -1.87
C VAL A 27 -21.01 -1.47 -3.08
N GLN A 28 -22.32 -1.59 -2.86
CA GLN A 28 -23.30 -1.46 -3.93
C GLN A 28 -23.25 -0.02 -4.48
N PRO A 29 -23.29 0.17 -5.81
CA PRO A 29 -23.43 1.50 -6.39
C PRO A 29 -24.76 2.10 -5.95
N GLY A 30 -24.70 3.14 -5.08
CA GLY A 30 -25.87 3.82 -4.53
C GLY A 30 -25.88 3.98 -3.00
N GLN A 31 -24.92 3.42 -2.28
CA GLN A 31 -24.79 3.65 -0.84
C GLN A 31 -24.36 5.09 -0.59
N VAL A 32 -25.24 5.89 0.05
CA VAL A 32 -24.93 7.28 0.42
C VAL A 32 -24.10 7.24 1.70
N LEU A 33 -22.82 7.62 1.60
CA LEU A 33 -21.93 7.77 2.74
C LEU A 33 -22.33 9.00 3.59
N SER A 34 -22.03 8.96 4.88
CA SER A 34 -22.18 10.13 5.76
C SER A 34 -21.35 11.32 5.27
N ASN A 35 -21.69 12.54 5.67
CA ASN A 35 -20.94 13.73 5.28
C ASN A 35 -19.48 13.69 5.74
N ASP A 36 -19.20 13.14 6.93
CA ASP A 36 -17.85 12.99 7.47
C ASP A 36 -17.05 11.96 6.66
N SER A 37 -17.68 10.85 6.30
CA SER A 37 -17.06 9.83 5.44
C SER A 37 -16.78 10.37 4.02
N GLN A 38 -17.65 11.22 3.50
CA GLN A 38 -17.44 11.88 2.20
C GLN A 38 -16.26 12.85 2.26
N LEU A 39 -16.12 13.61 3.35
CA LEU A 39 -15.00 14.52 3.54
C LEU A 39 -13.67 13.77 3.62
N LYS A 40 -13.59 12.74 4.45
CA LYS A 40 -12.39 11.88 4.56
C LYS A 40 -12.02 11.22 3.24
N LEU A 41 -13.03 10.80 2.48
CA LEU A 41 -12.80 10.20 1.17
C LEU A 41 -12.23 11.22 0.17
N ARG A 42 -12.71 12.47 0.22
CA ARG A 42 -12.16 13.56 -0.61
C ARG A 42 -10.70 13.87 -0.28
N GLU A 43 -10.37 13.98 1.00
CA GLU A 43 -9.00 14.20 1.47
C GLU A 43 -8.07 13.06 1.05
N LEU A 44 -8.55 11.81 1.12
CA LEU A 44 -7.81 10.65 0.62
C LEU A 44 -7.56 10.72 -0.89
N PHE A 45 -8.56 11.12 -1.67
CA PHE A 45 -8.37 11.28 -3.13
C PHE A 45 -7.32 12.33 -3.44
N GLU A 46 -7.35 13.45 -2.74
CA GLU A 46 -6.37 14.50 -2.90
C GLU A 46 -4.95 14.00 -2.56
N PHE A 47 -4.80 13.23 -1.48
CA PHE A 47 -3.54 12.55 -1.16
C PHE A 47 -3.10 11.59 -2.27
N ILE A 48 -4.00 10.73 -2.76
CA ILE A 48 -3.68 9.72 -3.79
C ILE A 48 -3.27 10.39 -5.10
N ASP A 49 -4.00 11.41 -5.55
CA ASP A 49 -3.70 12.12 -6.78
C ASP A 49 -2.38 12.87 -6.70
N THR A 50 -2.14 13.58 -5.59
CA THR A 50 -0.86 14.25 -5.33
C THR A 50 0.30 13.26 -5.30
N SER A 51 0.10 12.12 -4.66
CA SER A 51 1.11 11.05 -4.58
C SER A 51 1.39 10.42 -5.95
N ARG A 52 0.38 10.19 -6.77
CA ARG A 52 0.54 9.69 -8.15
C ARG A 52 1.35 10.67 -9.00
N MET A 53 1.06 11.96 -8.90
CA MET A 53 1.83 13.00 -9.59
C MET A 53 3.28 13.00 -9.13
N ALA A 54 3.52 12.98 -7.82
CA ALA A 54 4.87 12.96 -7.26
C ALA A 54 5.69 11.74 -7.71
N LEU A 55 5.09 10.54 -7.71
CA LEU A 55 5.75 9.31 -8.19
C LEU A 55 6.02 9.35 -9.71
N SER A 56 5.10 9.93 -10.49
CA SER A 56 5.29 10.12 -11.93
C SER A 56 6.45 11.06 -12.22
N ASP A 57 6.54 12.17 -11.50
CA ASP A 57 7.62 13.13 -11.68
C ASP A 57 8.97 12.56 -11.21
N ILE A 58 9.00 11.82 -10.11
CA ILE A 58 10.21 11.09 -9.68
C ILE A 58 10.66 10.11 -10.77
N ARG A 59 9.73 9.40 -11.40
CA ARG A 59 10.07 8.48 -12.50
C ARG A 59 10.64 9.21 -13.71
N LYS A 60 10.09 10.38 -14.04
CA LYS A 60 10.64 11.24 -15.12
C LYS A 60 12.05 11.70 -14.77
N ASP A 61 12.25 12.27 -13.57
CA ASP A 61 13.55 12.76 -13.13
C ASP A 61 14.60 11.65 -13.17
N LEU A 62 14.24 10.44 -12.70
CA LEU A 62 15.11 9.27 -12.79
C LEU A 62 15.43 8.88 -14.24
N SER A 63 14.49 9.00 -15.19
CA SER A 63 14.70 8.63 -16.57
C SER A 63 15.72 9.49 -17.32
N PHE A 64 15.99 10.71 -16.84
CA PHE A 64 17.01 11.61 -17.42
C PHE A 64 18.42 11.36 -16.88
N LEU A 65 18.59 10.59 -15.79
CA LEU A 65 19.88 10.37 -15.17
C LEU A 65 20.95 9.71 -16.03
N PRO A 66 20.63 8.71 -16.89
CA PRO A 66 21.65 8.09 -17.75
C PRO A 66 22.20 9.05 -18.80
N SER A 67 21.48 10.14 -19.12
CA SER A 67 21.79 11.05 -20.21
C SER A 67 22.57 12.30 -19.80
N THR A 68 22.60 12.61 -18.52
CA THR A 68 23.20 13.87 -18.01
C THR A 68 24.35 13.59 -17.05
N SER A 69 25.54 13.59 -17.57
CA SER A 69 26.77 13.54 -16.77
C SER A 69 27.04 14.88 -16.06
N GLY A 70 26.17 15.28 -15.12
CA GLY A 70 26.50 16.48 -14.37
C GLY A 70 25.46 17.12 -13.45
N ASP A 71 24.18 16.97 -13.67
CA ASP A 71 23.19 17.71 -12.86
C ASP A 71 22.74 16.95 -11.61
N SER A 72 23.55 17.10 -10.54
CA SER A 72 23.26 16.58 -9.20
C SER A 72 22.01 17.19 -8.56
N CYS A 73 21.50 18.32 -9.06
CA CYS A 73 20.38 19.05 -8.45
C CYS A 73 19.05 18.28 -8.49
N SER A 74 18.76 17.59 -9.59
CA SER A 74 17.50 16.82 -9.71
C SER A 74 17.46 15.65 -8.74
N LEU A 75 18.59 15.00 -8.49
CA LEU A 75 18.71 13.87 -7.56
C LEU A 75 18.54 14.25 -6.10
N GLN A 76 18.98 15.45 -5.71
CA GLN A 76 18.89 15.90 -4.32
C GLN A 76 17.45 16.12 -3.86
N ASN A 77 16.55 16.44 -4.79
CA ASN A 77 15.14 16.69 -4.48
C ASN A 77 14.30 15.40 -4.38
N ILE A 78 14.71 14.31 -5.03
CA ILE A 78 13.94 13.05 -5.04
C ILE A 78 13.80 12.46 -3.63
N PRO A 79 14.86 12.32 -2.80
CA PRO A 79 14.74 11.84 -1.44
C PRO A 79 13.82 12.70 -0.55
N ALA A 80 13.84 14.03 -0.72
CA ALA A 80 12.97 14.93 0.03
C ALA A 80 11.49 14.74 -0.35
N ARG A 81 11.18 14.58 -1.64
CA ARG A 81 9.83 14.31 -2.14
C ARG A 81 9.31 12.95 -1.68
N LEU A 82 10.17 11.93 -1.68
CA LEU A 82 9.84 10.63 -1.09
C LEU A 82 9.62 10.70 0.41
N GLY A 83 10.40 11.51 1.13
CA GLY A 83 10.21 11.76 2.56
C GLY A 83 8.84 12.36 2.86
N HIS A 84 8.41 13.35 2.09
CA HIS A 84 7.06 13.92 2.21
C HIS A 84 5.98 12.87 1.94
N PHE A 85 6.11 12.11 0.85
CA PHE A 85 5.21 11.01 0.53
C PHE A 85 5.10 9.98 1.67
N CYS A 86 6.25 9.59 2.28
CA CYS A 86 6.27 8.66 3.40
C CYS A 86 5.55 9.22 4.62
N THR A 87 5.75 10.51 4.94
CA THR A 87 5.08 11.16 6.07
C THR A 87 3.56 11.16 5.88
N GLU A 88 3.08 11.50 4.69
CA GLU A 88 1.65 11.46 4.38
C GLU A 88 1.08 10.03 4.42
N ALA A 89 1.80 9.05 3.87
CA ALA A 89 1.39 7.65 3.93
C ALA A 89 1.27 7.13 5.38
N ASP A 90 2.18 7.54 6.26
CA ASP A 90 2.15 7.21 7.69
C ASP A 90 0.95 7.87 8.38
N ASN A 91 0.69 9.15 8.12
CA ASN A 91 -0.47 9.88 8.64
C ASN A 91 -1.81 9.19 8.27
N TRP A 92 -1.88 8.58 7.09
CA TRP A 92 -3.03 7.80 6.65
C TRP A 92 -3.05 6.35 7.20
N GLY A 93 -1.99 5.92 7.89
CA GLY A 93 -1.83 4.56 8.39
C GLY A 93 -1.58 3.52 7.28
N PHE A 94 -1.06 3.93 6.14
CA PHE A 94 -0.73 3.05 5.02
C PHE A 94 0.68 2.46 5.18
N GLU A 95 0.84 1.57 6.13
CA GLU A 95 2.13 0.98 6.53
C GLU A 95 2.94 0.43 5.33
N ALA A 96 2.29 -0.27 4.41
CA ALA A 96 2.99 -0.84 3.24
C ALA A 96 3.57 0.25 2.32
N LEU A 97 2.83 1.35 2.10
CA LEU A 97 3.31 2.50 1.34
C LEU A 97 4.48 3.18 2.03
N TYR A 98 4.36 3.41 3.33
CA TYR A 98 5.40 4.00 4.16
C TYR A 98 6.68 3.17 4.09
N GLN A 99 6.61 1.87 4.34
CA GLN A 99 7.78 0.99 4.36
C GLN A 99 8.49 0.90 3.02
N VAL A 100 7.77 0.75 1.92
CA VAL A 100 8.37 0.70 0.58
C VAL A 100 8.97 2.06 0.21
N GLY A 101 8.27 3.15 0.49
CA GLY A 101 8.74 4.51 0.23
C GLY A 101 10.01 4.85 1.00
N LEU A 102 10.05 4.52 2.29
CA LEU A 102 11.23 4.73 3.14
C LEU A 102 12.44 3.94 2.64
N ARG A 103 12.27 2.66 2.26
CA ARG A 103 13.35 1.83 1.71
C ARG A 103 13.87 2.37 0.39
N LEU A 104 12.97 2.86 -0.47
CA LEU A 104 13.34 3.51 -1.72
C LEU A 104 14.14 4.80 -1.48
N GLN A 105 13.71 5.64 -0.54
CA GLN A 105 14.41 6.85 -0.13
C GLN A 105 15.83 6.54 0.35
N MET A 106 15.97 5.56 1.24
CA MET A 106 17.28 5.12 1.77
C MET A 106 18.19 4.57 0.67
N ALA A 107 17.63 3.77 -0.26
CA ALA A 107 18.39 3.26 -1.40
C ALA A 107 18.93 4.39 -2.27
N LEU A 108 18.12 5.41 -2.57
CA LEU A 108 18.55 6.58 -3.36
C LEU A 108 19.66 7.38 -2.65
N LEU A 109 19.56 7.57 -1.34
CA LEU A 109 20.59 8.26 -0.56
C LEU A 109 21.92 7.50 -0.55
N ASN A 110 21.86 6.17 -0.45
CA ASN A 110 23.05 5.31 -0.35
C ASN A 110 23.69 5.00 -1.71
N CYS A 111 22.95 5.13 -2.79
CA CYS A 111 23.40 4.77 -4.14
C CYS A 111 23.83 6.00 -4.97
N SER A 112 24.02 7.16 -4.35
CA SER A 112 24.48 8.38 -5.04
C SER A 112 25.77 8.10 -5.82
N GLY A 113 25.73 8.33 -7.14
CA GLY A 113 26.85 8.08 -8.05
C GLY A 113 26.83 6.71 -8.76
N ARG A 114 25.92 5.80 -8.42
CA ARG A 114 25.83 4.45 -9.02
C ARG A 114 24.60 4.24 -9.91
N PHE A 115 23.91 5.31 -10.29
CA PHE A 115 22.65 5.23 -11.05
C PHE A 115 22.80 4.74 -12.50
N HIS A 116 24.01 4.57 -13.00
CA HIS A 116 24.31 3.99 -14.31
C HIS A 116 24.29 2.45 -14.31
N GLU A 117 24.12 1.81 -13.15
CA GLU A 117 24.00 0.36 -13.05
C GLU A 117 22.58 -0.08 -13.43
N ASP A 118 22.44 -0.88 -14.48
CA ASP A 118 21.15 -1.39 -14.99
C ASP A 118 20.35 -2.12 -13.89
N VAL A 119 21.03 -2.84 -13.01
CA VAL A 119 20.39 -3.57 -11.90
C VAL A 119 19.73 -2.60 -10.94
N LEU A 120 20.43 -1.53 -10.55
CA LEU A 120 19.90 -0.52 -9.65
C LEU A 120 18.72 0.20 -10.29
N TRP A 121 18.85 0.58 -11.57
CA TRP A 121 17.80 1.21 -12.34
C TRP A 121 16.51 0.38 -12.39
N ASN A 122 16.65 -0.91 -12.68
CA ASN A 122 15.53 -1.85 -12.70
C ASN A 122 14.86 -2.00 -11.33
N MET A 123 15.64 -2.04 -10.25
CA MET A 123 15.12 -2.10 -8.88
C MET A 123 14.32 -0.84 -8.52
N LEU A 124 14.83 0.35 -8.84
CA LEU A 124 14.14 1.62 -8.59
C LEU A 124 12.81 1.70 -9.34
N ASN A 125 12.81 1.34 -10.62
CA ASN A 125 11.58 1.31 -11.42
C ASN A 125 10.54 0.31 -10.89
N ARG A 126 10.98 -0.86 -10.42
CA ARG A 126 10.09 -1.84 -9.79
C ARG A 126 9.51 -1.32 -8.48
N ALA A 127 10.31 -0.65 -7.65
CA ALA A 127 9.83 -0.05 -6.41
C ALA A 127 8.79 1.05 -6.67
N LEU A 128 9.02 1.93 -7.64
CA LEU A 128 8.05 2.96 -8.05
C LEU A 128 6.76 2.35 -8.61
N ALA A 129 6.85 1.27 -9.39
CA ALA A 129 5.68 0.57 -9.89
C ALA A 129 4.88 -0.07 -8.74
N MET A 130 5.57 -0.65 -7.75
CA MET A 130 4.95 -1.22 -6.56
C MET A 130 4.23 -0.13 -5.74
N LEU A 131 4.84 1.02 -5.51
CA LEU A 131 4.19 2.14 -4.82
C LEU A 131 2.91 2.60 -5.54
N SER A 132 2.94 2.68 -6.86
CA SER A 132 1.75 3.04 -7.65
C SER A 132 0.63 2.00 -7.52
N THR A 133 0.97 0.71 -7.45
CA THR A 133 0.00 -0.37 -7.24
C THR A 133 -0.59 -0.32 -5.83
N LEU A 134 0.25 -0.13 -4.81
CA LEU A 134 -0.18 -0.01 -3.42
C LEU A 134 -1.10 1.19 -3.19
N LEU A 135 -0.84 2.33 -3.85
CA LEU A 135 -1.75 3.49 -3.80
C LEU A 135 -3.16 3.15 -4.29
N GLY A 136 -3.28 2.40 -5.38
CA GLY A 136 -4.58 1.96 -5.87
C GLY A 136 -5.28 1.00 -4.91
N GLN A 137 -4.54 0.12 -4.24
CA GLN A 137 -5.07 -0.77 -3.21
C GLN A 137 -5.54 0.00 -1.98
N CYS A 138 -4.76 0.97 -1.50
CA CYS A 138 -5.14 1.82 -0.36
C CYS A 138 -6.44 2.58 -0.60
N GLU A 139 -6.68 3.07 -1.81
CA GLU A 139 -7.94 3.70 -2.18
C GLU A 139 -9.13 2.74 -2.02
N SER A 140 -8.99 1.54 -2.54
CA SER A 140 -10.03 0.51 -2.47
C SER A 140 -10.32 0.10 -1.03
N ASP A 141 -9.28 -0.18 -0.24
CA ASP A 141 -9.40 -0.61 1.15
C ASP A 141 -10.03 0.48 2.03
N PHE A 142 -9.67 1.73 1.79
CA PHE A 142 -10.23 2.85 2.56
C PHE A 142 -11.73 3.05 2.27
N ARG A 143 -12.14 2.96 1.00
CA ARG A 143 -13.57 3.01 0.62
C ARG A 143 -14.36 1.93 1.33
N GLN A 144 -13.82 0.72 1.39
CA GLN A 144 -14.45 -0.40 2.08
C GLN A 144 -14.59 -0.15 3.59
N ARG A 145 -13.55 0.38 4.24
CA ARG A 145 -13.60 0.72 5.68
C ARG A 145 -14.66 1.76 5.99
N LEU A 146 -14.78 2.80 5.18
CA LEU A 146 -15.81 3.84 5.35
C LEU A 146 -17.21 3.26 5.21
N ALA A 147 -17.45 2.42 4.22
CA ALA A 147 -18.76 1.80 4.01
C ALA A 147 -19.16 0.89 5.20
N ILE A 148 -18.20 0.18 5.80
CA ILE A 148 -18.43 -0.62 7.00
C ILE A 148 -18.76 0.28 8.20
N ALA A 149 -18.03 1.36 8.40
CA ALA A 149 -18.27 2.30 9.51
C ALA A 149 -19.67 2.92 9.41
N ASP A 150 -20.07 3.41 8.23
CA ASP A 150 -21.41 3.98 8.00
C ASP A 150 -22.52 2.92 8.23
N MET A 151 -22.27 1.66 7.90
CA MET A 151 -23.23 0.58 8.16
C MET A 151 -23.38 0.33 9.67
N ILE A 152 -22.27 0.30 10.42
CA ILE A 152 -22.29 0.13 11.88
C ILE A 152 -23.06 1.28 12.54
N ASP A 153 -22.78 2.52 12.17
CA ASP A 153 -23.46 3.70 12.71
C ASP A 153 -24.98 3.66 12.40
N SER A 154 -25.35 3.20 11.21
CA SER A 154 -26.76 3.02 10.84
C SER A 154 -27.48 1.97 11.69
N LEU A 155 -26.81 0.84 11.97
CA LEU A 155 -27.33 -0.22 12.83
C LEU A 155 -27.46 0.22 14.29
N ASP A 156 -26.50 0.99 14.80
CA ASP A 156 -26.53 1.56 16.13
C ASP A 156 -27.67 2.55 16.30
N HIS A 157 -27.96 3.34 15.27
CA HIS A 157 -29.11 4.25 15.26
C HIS A 157 -30.45 3.50 15.33
N LEU A 158 -30.57 2.39 14.58
CA LEU A 158 -31.78 1.56 14.61
C LEU A 158 -31.97 0.84 15.96
N SER A 159 -30.90 0.51 16.66
CA SER A 159 -30.96 -0.17 17.97
C SER A 159 -31.35 0.75 19.13
N ARG A 160 -31.24 2.08 18.96
CA ARG A 160 -31.55 3.09 20.00
C ARG A 160 -32.95 3.69 19.90
N ASN A 161 -33.68 3.40 18.82
CA ASN A 161 -35.09 3.77 18.62
C ASN A 161 -36.03 2.61 18.88
#